data_992194f1c803a6a55ea46f4c072aca0e
#
_entry.id   992194f1c803a6a55ea46f4c072aca0e
#
_cell.length_a   1.000
_cell.length_b   1.000
_cell.length_c   1.000
_cell.angle_alpha   90.00
_cell.angle_beta   90.00
_cell.angle_gamma   90.00
#
_symmetry.space_group_name_H-M   'P 1'
#
loop_
_entity.id
_entity.type
_entity.pdbx_description
1 polymer ?
#
loop_
_entity_poly.entity_id
_entity_poly.type
_entity_poly.pdbx_seq_one_letter_code
_entity_poly.pdbx_strand_id
1 'polypeptide(L)'
;MQPTLSTAPDGTRFRDLNGNGVMDPYEDPRLTPEERTADLLARLSLEEKAGLMFQTVIELGDDGDLLETPGAISKSPTSTVILGKGMSHFNVHHIPTARAGARWSNNLQRLAEQTPHGIPVTISTDPRHAFVENTGVAFSAGPFSQWPEPMGLAALDDLEVIRTFADVARQEYCAVGIRAALHPQIDLPTEPRWGRQAQTSGYDAERVSQITAAYLEGFQGDALGPESVACTTKHFPGGGPQRDGEDAHFPYGREQDYPGGMFEYHLAPFREAIRRGTAGMMPYYGMPVGLERDGRPIDEVGFAYNRQIVTDLLREELGFDGVVVTDWELVN
;
A
#
# COMPACT_ATOMS: atom_id res chain seq x y z
N MET A 1 10.42 24.42 9.93
CA MET A 1 10.57 25.40 8.82
C MET A 1 9.47 25.12 7.81
N GLN A 2 8.92 26.13 7.14
CA GLN A 2 8.16 25.86 5.93
C GLN A 2 9.13 25.35 4.87
N PRO A 3 8.71 24.47 3.95
CA PRO A 3 9.58 24.00 2.88
C PRO A 3 10.20 25.23 2.17
N THR A 4 11.49 25.19 1.94
CA THR A 4 12.21 26.27 1.30
C THR A 4 11.75 26.37 -0.15
N LEU A 5 10.77 27.25 -0.40
CA LEU A 5 10.35 27.57 -1.75
C LEU A 5 11.38 28.53 -2.33
N SER A 6 12.10 28.08 -3.33
CA SER A 6 13.07 28.84 -4.10
C SER A 6 12.46 29.29 -5.43
N THR A 7 13.12 30.25 -6.09
CA THR A 7 12.73 30.73 -7.41
C THR A 7 13.93 30.65 -8.34
N ALA A 8 13.79 29.91 -9.42
CA ALA A 8 14.78 29.79 -10.46
C ALA A 8 14.95 31.11 -11.24
N PRO A 9 16.07 31.31 -11.98
CA PRO A 9 16.30 32.54 -12.75
C PRO A 9 15.22 32.86 -13.78
N ASP A 10 14.48 31.88 -14.25
CA ASP A 10 13.36 32.05 -15.18
C ASP A 10 12.01 32.38 -14.49
N GLY A 11 12.00 32.53 -13.16
CA GLY A 11 10.82 32.82 -12.37
C GLY A 11 10.05 31.58 -11.90
N THR A 12 10.46 30.36 -12.24
CA THR A 12 9.81 29.12 -11.81
C THR A 12 9.99 28.91 -10.32
N ARG A 13 8.91 28.70 -9.58
CA ARG A 13 8.95 28.35 -8.15
C ARG A 13 9.14 26.84 -8.00
N PHE A 14 10.07 26.43 -7.16
CA PHE A 14 10.37 25.02 -6.89
C PHE A 14 10.67 24.79 -5.41
N ARG A 15 10.64 23.52 -4.99
CA ARG A 15 11.14 23.11 -3.69
C ARG A 15 12.61 22.73 -3.87
N ASP A 16 13.49 23.47 -3.26
CA ASP A 16 14.93 23.17 -3.19
C ASP A 16 15.12 22.06 -2.14
N LEU A 17 15.04 20.83 -2.59
CA LEU A 17 15.00 19.65 -1.73
C LEU A 17 16.38 19.27 -1.19
N ASN A 18 17.43 19.53 -1.97
CA ASN A 18 18.82 19.26 -1.55
C ASN A 18 19.53 20.50 -1.00
N GLY A 19 18.89 21.66 -0.96
CA GLY A 19 19.40 22.89 -0.37
C GLY A 19 20.58 23.53 -1.12
N ASN A 20 20.76 23.21 -2.43
CA ASN A 20 21.88 23.71 -3.21
C ASN A 20 21.62 25.07 -3.89
N GLY A 21 20.38 25.59 -3.83
CA GLY A 21 19.96 26.86 -4.40
C GLY A 21 19.74 26.83 -5.92
N VAL A 22 19.81 25.68 -6.56
CA VAL A 22 19.63 25.49 -8.00
C VAL A 22 18.48 24.51 -8.21
N MET A 23 17.59 24.83 -9.18
CA MET A 23 16.53 23.93 -9.54
C MET A 23 17.10 22.74 -10.34
N ASP A 24 17.24 21.61 -9.69
CA ASP A 24 17.63 20.35 -10.32
C ASP A 24 16.44 19.76 -11.10
N PRO A 25 16.67 18.90 -12.11
CA PRO A 25 15.56 18.32 -12.89
C PRO A 25 14.54 17.58 -12.04
N TYR A 26 14.94 16.87 -10.98
CA TYR A 26 13.98 16.17 -10.11
C TYR A 26 13.11 17.12 -9.24
N GLU A 27 13.50 18.38 -9.12
CA GLU A 27 12.78 19.44 -8.39
C GLU A 27 11.91 20.28 -9.32
N ASP A 28 12.11 20.19 -10.65
CA ASP A 28 11.39 20.99 -11.63
C ASP A 28 9.92 20.51 -11.76
N PRO A 29 8.94 21.32 -11.32
CA PRO A 29 7.53 20.91 -11.36
C PRO A 29 6.94 20.83 -12.77
N ARG A 30 7.67 21.27 -13.81
CA ARG A 30 7.23 21.23 -15.21
C ARG A 30 7.58 19.91 -15.89
N LEU A 31 8.52 19.15 -15.33
CA LEU A 31 8.91 17.83 -15.84
C LEU A 31 7.93 16.76 -15.37
N THR A 32 7.80 15.73 -16.17
CA THR A 32 6.98 14.56 -15.82
C THR A 32 7.55 13.80 -14.61
N PRO A 33 6.73 13.04 -13.86
CA PRO A 33 7.23 12.21 -12.79
C PRO A 33 8.35 11.27 -13.21
N GLU A 34 8.29 10.72 -14.44
CA GLU A 34 9.28 9.81 -15.01
C GLU A 34 10.62 10.52 -15.22
N GLU A 35 10.61 11.72 -15.81
CA GLU A 35 11.83 12.52 -16.02
C GLU A 35 12.46 12.92 -14.69
N ARG A 36 11.67 13.33 -13.73
CA ARG A 36 12.11 13.69 -12.38
C ARG A 36 12.69 12.49 -11.64
N THR A 37 12.03 11.34 -11.74
CA THR A 37 12.49 10.08 -11.11
C THR A 37 13.80 9.61 -11.74
N ALA A 38 13.95 9.69 -13.05
CA ALA A 38 15.17 9.29 -13.74
C ALA A 38 16.39 10.13 -13.28
N ASP A 39 16.22 11.43 -13.14
CA ASP A 39 17.28 12.33 -12.65
C ASP A 39 17.64 12.02 -11.18
N LEU A 40 16.63 11.89 -10.31
CA LEU A 40 16.85 11.55 -8.91
C LEU A 40 17.55 10.20 -8.75
N LEU A 41 17.07 9.17 -9.47
CA LEU A 41 17.63 7.82 -9.41
C LEU A 41 19.12 7.78 -9.80
N ALA A 42 19.53 8.62 -10.75
CA ALA A 42 20.92 8.73 -11.16
C ALA A 42 21.83 9.36 -10.09
N ARG A 43 21.25 10.13 -9.16
CA ARG A 43 21.99 10.80 -8.06
C ARG A 43 22.11 9.93 -6.81
N LEU A 44 21.19 9.00 -6.60
CA LEU A 44 21.13 8.16 -5.40
C LEU A 44 22.28 7.15 -5.35
N SER A 45 22.90 7.02 -4.18
CA SER A 45 23.82 5.93 -3.85
C SER A 45 23.09 4.57 -3.80
N LEU A 46 23.85 3.49 -3.74
CA LEU A 46 23.29 2.15 -3.59
C LEU A 46 22.55 2.00 -2.25
N GLU A 47 23.10 2.56 -1.19
CA GLU A 47 22.54 2.55 0.16
C GLU A 47 21.19 3.31 0.21
N GLU A 48 21.12 4.48 -0.42
CA GLU A 48 19.88 5.25 -0.52
C GLU A 48 18.80 4.49 -1.33
N LYS A 49 19.18 3.88 -2.45
CA LYS A 49 18.28 3.02 -3.23
C LYS A 49 17.76 1.84 -2.42
N ALA A 50 18.63 1.19 -1.63
CA ALA A 50 18.24 0.11 -0.74
C ALA A 50 17.28 0.60 0.35
N GLY A 51 17.51 1.77 0.94
CA GLY A 51 16.60 2.38 1.92
C GLY A 51 15.20 2.64 1.37
N LEU A 52 15.10 3.10 0.12
CA LEU A 52 13.83 3.33 -0.57
C LEU A 52 13.02 2.05 -0.84
N MET A 53 13.66 0.88 -0.86
CA MET A 53 12.99 -0.40 -1.08
C MET A 53 12.35 -0.98 0.17
N PHE A 54 12.58 -0.41 1.36
CA PHE A 54 12.03 -0.92 2.62
C PHE A 54 10.85 -0.08 3.09
N GLN A 55 9.82 -0.79 3.57
CA GLN A 55 8.69 -0.21 4.27
C GLN A 55 8.59 -0.84 5.66
N THR A 56 8.72 -0.03 6.71
CA THR A 56 8.62 -0.49 8.10
C THR A 56 7.53 0.27 8.85
N VAL A 57 7.23 -0.19 10.06
CA VAL A 57 6.31 0.52 10.96
C VAL A 57 7.07 1.60 11.72
N ILE A 58 6.50 2.79 11.79
CA ILE A 58 6.90 3.85 12.72
C ILE A 58 5.68 4.33 13.52
N GLU A 59 5.94 4.85 14.70
CA GLU A 59 4.90 5.26 15.65
C GLU A 59 5.00 6.75 15.97
N LEU A 60 3.84 7.32 16.35
CA LEU A 60 3.77 8.68 16.86
C LEU A 60 4.27 8.73 18.31
N GLY A 61 5.02 9.76 18.64
CA GLY A 61 5.24 10.18 20.01
C GLY A 61 4.04 11.00 20.55
N ASP A 62 4.16 11.49 21.76
CA ASP A 62 3.14 12.28 22.40
C ASP A 62 2.75 13.50 21.55
N ASP A 63 1.43 13.75 21.44
CA ASP A 63 0.85 14.89 20.72
C ASP A 63 1.35 15.07 19.27
N GLY A 64 1.78 13.97 18.61
CA GLY A 64 2.27 13.98 17.22
C GLY A 64 3.75 14.38 17.08
N ASP A 65 4.54 14.26 18.12
CA ASP A 65 5.99 14.35 18.02
C ASP A 65 6.58 13.09 17.36
N LEU A 66 7.83 13.17 16.92
CA LEU A 66 8.55 12.01 16.41
C LEU A 66 8.94 11.10 17.58
N LEU A 67 8.71 9.80 17.44
CA LEU A 67 9.15 8.83 18.44
C LEU A 67 10.64 8.52 18.24
N GLU A 68 11.47 8.98 19.18
CA GLU A 68 12.94 8.84 19.13
C GLU A 68 13.45 7.74 20.08
N THR A 69 12.56 6.84 20.50
CA THR A 69 12.85 5.64 21.30
C THR A 69 12.16 4.44 20.67
N PRO A 70 12.56 3.20 20.95
CA PRO A 70 11.76 2.04 20.58
C PRO A 70 10.33 2.15 21.12
N GLY A 71 9.36 1.95 20.24
CA GLY A 71 7.93 1.93 20.57
C GLY A 71 7.40 0.52 20.85
N ALA A 72 6.10 0.36 20.81
CA ALA A 72 5.46 -0.95 20.99
C ALA A 72 5.76 -1.89 19.80
N ILE A 73 5.83 -1.34 18.59
CA ILE A 73 6.05 -2.07 17.34
C ILE A 73 7.32 -1.59 16.64
N SER A 74 7.53 -0.28 16.54
CA SER A 74 8.74 0.29 15.94
C SER A 74 9.98 -0.02 16.78
N LYS A 75 10.98 -0.63 16.15
CA LYS A 75 12.21 -1.09 16.84
C LYS A 75 13.32 -0.04 16.87
N SER A 76 13.18 1.02 16.11
CA SER A 76 14.21 2.04 15.93
C SER A 76 13.64 3.46 16.06
N PRO A 77 14.43 4.43 16.55
CA PRO A 77 14.06 5.84 16.49
C PRO A 77 13.69 6.28 15.07
N THR A 78 12.71 7.17 14.95
CA THR A 78 12.26 7.70 13.65
C THR A 78 13.41 8.37 12.87
N SER A 79 14.23 9.17 13.55
CA SER A 79 15.39 9.80 12.92
C SER A 79 16.41 8.79 12.39
N THR A 80 16.58 7.65 13.08
CA THR A 80 17.52 6.60 12.64
C THR A 80 17.08 5.97 11.32
N VAL A 81 15.78 5.69 11.13
CA VAL A 81 15.31 5.06 9.89
C VAL A 81 15.27 6.05 8.72
N ILE A 82 14.95 7.32 8.97
CA ILE A 82 14.89 8.34 7.91
C ILE A 82 16.30 8.86 7.56
N LEU A 83 17.00 9.42 8.54
CA LEU A 83 18.31 10.05 8.27
C LEU A 83 19.44 9.03 8.14
N GLY A 84 19.42 7.97 8.96
CA GLY A 84 20.50 6.99 9.00
C GLY A 84 20.40 5.88 7.97
N LYS A 85 19.17 5.47 7.60
CA LYS A 85 18.93 4.37 6.64
C LYS A 85 18.34 4.82 5.30
N GLY A 86 18.05 6.11 5.12
CA GLY A 86 17.46 6.65 3.89
C GLY A 86 16.08 6.08 3.55
N MET A 87 15.34 5.59 4.53
CA MET A 87 13.99 5.05 4.32
C MET A 87 12.97 6.17 4.19
N SER A 88 12.00 6.00 3.29
CA SER A 88 10.96 7.01 3.05
C SER A 88 9.53 6.44 3.05
N HIS A 89 9.35 5.13 3.19
CA HIS A 89 8.04 4.49 3.19
C HIS A 89 7.77 3.84 4.54
N PHE A 90 6.64 4.21 5.17
CA PHE A 90 6.31 3.76 6.52
C PHE A 90 4.84 3.43 6.67
N ASN A 91 4.54 2.39 7.44
CA ASN A 91 3.19 2.08 7.88
C ASN A 91 2.93 2.64 9.28
N VAL A 92 1.72 3.13 9.54
CA VAL A 92 1.29 3.65 10.82
C VAL A 92 0.12 2.85 11.37
N HIS A 93 0.24 2.37 12.62
CA HIS A 93 -0.80 1.57 13.27
C HIS A 93 -1.77 2.44 14.07
N HIS A 94 -1.29 3.31 14.91
CA HIS A 94 -2.14 4.08 15.81
C HIS A 94 -2.07 5.58 15.53
N ILE A 95 -3.23 6.22 15.46
CA ILE A 95 -3.38 7.68 15.34
C ILE A 95 -4.41 8.11 16.39
N PRO A 96 -3.99 8.74 17.49
CA PRO A 96 -4.91 9.04 18.60
C PRO A 96 -5.91 10.15 18.26
N THR A 97 -5.50 11.16 17.52
CA THR A 97 -6.35 12.27 17.05
C THR A 97 -5.92 12.74 15.67
N ALA A 98 -6.83 13.31 14.89
CA ALA A 98 -6.51 13.87 13.59
C ALA A 98 -5.44 14.98 13.68
N ARG A 99 -5.46 15.80 14.73
CA ARG A 99 -4.45 16.84 14.97
C ARG A 99 -3.07 16.25 15.20
N ALA A 100 -2.96 15.22 16.03
CA ALA A 100 -1.67 14.55 16.29
C ALA A 100 -1.14 13.89 15.01
N GLY A 101 -1.98 13.20 14.23
CA GLY A 101 -1.61 12.61 12.95
C GLY A 101 -1.08 13.64 11.95
N ALA A 102 -1.80 14.74 11.76
CA ALA A 102 -1.39 15.81 10.85
C ALA A 102 -0.08 16.50 11.30
N ARG A 103 0.09 16.73 12.61
CA ARG A 103 1.32 17.30 13.17
C ARG A 103 2.50 16.36 12.96
N TRP A 104 2.31 15.09 13.26
CA TRP A 104 3.31 14.04 13.06
C TRP A 104 3.75 13.92 11.60
N SER A 105 2.80 13.85 10.67
CA SER A 105 3.10 13.84 9.24
C SER A 105 3.95 15.06 8.83
N ASN A 106 3.59 16.26 9.28
CA ASN A 106 4.38 17.45 9.03
C ASN A 106 5.80 17.37 9.62
N ASN A 107 5.96 16.77 10.79
CA ASN A 107 7.26 16.58 11.43
C ASN A 107 8.12 15.58 10.65
N LEU A 108 7.53 14.49 10.14
CA LEU A 108 8.20 13.54 9.26
C LEU A 108 8.71 14.20 7.97
N GLN A 109 7.87 15.01 7.32
CA GLN A 109 8.30 15.73 6.10
C GLN A 109 9.47 16.68 6.38
N ARG A 110 9.43 17.42 7.51
CA ARG A 110 10.55 18.29 7.91
C ARG A 110 11.82 17.52 8.23
N LEU A 111 11.70 16.30 8.74
CA LEU A 111 12.85 15.44 8.98
C LEU A 111 13.42 14.93 7.64
N ALA A 112 12.56 14.52 6.71
CA ALA A 112 12.95 14.07 5.39
C ALA A 112 13.68 15.15 4.58
N GLU A 113 13.30 16.42 4.73
CA GLU A 113 14.00 17.57 4.11
C GLU A 113 15.45 17.75 4.61
N GLN A 114 15.88 17.03 5.64
CA GLN A 114 17.25 17.03 6.13
C GLN A 114 18.12 15.91 5.50
N THR A 115 17.52 15.03 4.71
CA THR A 115 18.27 14.03 3.94
C THR A 115 18.93 14.66 2.72
N PRO A 116 19.97 14.03 2.12
CA PRO A 116 20.73 14.63 1.01
C PRO A 116 19.88 15.05 -0.19
N HIS A 117 18.75 14.39 -0.43
CA HIS A 117 17.88 14.65 -1.58
C HIS A 117 16.47 15.10 -1.19
N GLY A 118 16.18 15.24 0.10
CA GLY A 118 14.88 15.70 0.61
C GLY A 118 13.67 14.88 0.13
N ILE A 119 13.84 13.57 -0.10
CA ILE A 119 12.77 12.70 -0.60
C ILE A 119 11.64 12.66 0.44
N PRO A 120 10.41 13.06 0.08
CA PRO A 120 9.29 13.07 1.01
C PRO A 120 8.95 11.69 1.57
N VAL A 121 8.48 11.64 2.81
CA VAL A 121 7.97 10.41 3.42
C VAL A 121 6.58 10.08 2.89
N THR A 122 6.38 8.84 2.49
CA THR A 122 5.06 8.26 2.19
C THR A 122 4.58 7.47 3.39
N ILE A 123 3.43 7.86 3.95
CA ILE A 123 2.78 7.17 5.06
C ILE A 123 1.68 6.28 4.50
N SER A 124 1.72 5.02 4.86
CA SER A 124 0.68 4.02 4.57
C SER A 124 -0.08 3.59 5.81
N THR A 125 -1.21 2.96 5.61
CA THR A 125 -1.99 2.30 6.66
C THR A 125 -2.76 1.12 6.09
N ASP A 126 -2.99 0.09 6.94
CA ASP A 126 -4.02 -0.91 6.70
C ASP A 126 -5.42 -0.33 6.90
N PRO A 127 -6.49 -1.04 6.51
CA PRO A 127 -7.86 -0.55 6.66
C PRO A 127 -8.16 -0.13 8.09
N ARG A 128 -8.83 1.02 8.28
CA ARG A 128 -9.18 1.52 9.61
C ARG A 128 -10.57 2.13 9.74
N HIS A 129 -11.38 2.07 8.70
CA HIS A 129 -12.71 2.67 8.71
C HIS A 129 -13.82 1.70 9.12
N ALA A 130 -13.49 0.52 9.64
CA ALA A 130 -14.47 -0.46 10.10
C ALA A 130 -14.68 -0.41 11.63
N PHE A 131 -15.72 -1.09 12.11
CA PHE A 131 -16.03 -1.15 13.54
C PHE A 131 -15.12 -2.09 14.31
N VAL A 132 -14.60 -3.12 13.65
CA VAL A 132 -13.81 -4.16 14.29
C VAL A 132 -12.33 -3.91 14.03
N GLU A 133 -11.57 -3.84 15.11
CA GLU A 133 -10.12 -3.89 15.06
C GLU A 133 -9.67 -5.34 15.01
N ASN A 134 -8.79 -5.65 14.05
CA ASN A 134 -8.18 -6.96 13.94
C ASN A 134 -6.66 -6.77 13.84
N THR A 135 -5.96 -7.18 14.89
CA THR A 135 -4.52 -6.94 15.06
C THR A 135 -3.72 -7.36 13.83
N GLY A 136 -2.95 -6.42 13.29
CA GLY A 136 -2.08 -6.63 12.13
C GLY A 136 -2.75 -6.53 10.75
N VAL A 137 -4.08 -6.49 10.67
CA VAL A 137 -4.81 -6.50 9.38
C VAL A 137 -5.88 -5.44 9.22
N ALA A 138 -6.39 -4.89 10.33
CA ALA A 138 -7.32 -3.75 10.35
C ALA A 138 -7.13 -2.99 11.66
N PHE A 139 -7.04 -1.67 11.58
CA PHE A 139 -6.76 -0.83 12.74
C PHE A 139 -8.00 -0.13 13.24
N SER A 140 -7.97 0.27 14.52
CA SER A 140 -9.00 1.11 15.10
C SER A 140 -9.21 2.37 14.27
N ALA A 141 -10.47 2.73 14.02
CA ALA A 141 -10.82 3.96 13.32
C ALA A 141 -10.23 5.19 14.02
N GLY A 142 -10.23 5.21 15.35
CA GLY A 142 -9.73 6.36 16.09
C GLY A 142 -10.47 7.64 15.68
N PRO A 143 -9.77 8.63 15.07
CA PRO A 143 -10.39 9.89 14.66
C PRO A 143 -11.14 9.82 13.32
N PHE A 144 -11.12 8.68 12.61
CA PHE A 144 -11.73 8.52 11.30
C PHE A 144 -13.19 8.08 11.42
N SER A 145 -13.95 8.26 10.34
CA SER A 145 -15.34 7.79 10.25
C SER A 145 -15.42 6.26 10.32
N GLN A 146 -16.51 5.74 10.86
CA GLN A 146 -16.74 4.30 10.99
C GLN A 146 -17.83 3.84 10.01
N TRP A 147 -17.51 2.79 9.28
CA TRP A 147 -18.33 2.17 8.26
C TRP A 147 -18.46 0.66 8.54
N PRO A 148 -19.42 -0.02 7.92
CA PRO A 148 -19.45 -1.49 7.96
C PRO A 148 -18.14 -2.11 7.46
N GLU A 149 -17.84 -3.33 7.91
CA GLU A 149 -16.80 -4.15 7.33
C GLU A 149 -16.97 -4.31 5.80
N PRO A 150 -15.93 -4.58 5.02
CA PRO A 150 -16.05 -4.73 3.56
C PRO A 150 -17.16 -5.66 3.12
N MET A 151 -17.38 -6.81 3.80
CA MET A 151 -18.49 -7.70 3.52
C MET A 151 -19.84 -7.05 3.80
N GLY A 152 -19.95 -6.24 4.85
CA GLY A 152 -21.18 -5.48 5.15
C GLY A 152 -21.45 -4.40 4.11
N LEU A 153 -20.42 -3.68 3.65
CA LEU A 153 -20.53 -2.72 2.55
C LEU A 153 -20.97 -3.42 1.25
N ALA A 154 -20.37 -4.57 0.93
CA ALA A 154 -20.72 -5.34 -0.26
C ALA A 154 -22.18 -5.84 -0.23
N ALA A 155 -22.70 -6.18 0.97
CA ALA A 155 -24.08 -6.64 1.16
C ALA A 155 -25.14 -5.55 0.89
N LEU A 156 -24.75 -4.28 0.86
CA LEU A 156 -25.66 -3.18 0.45
C LEU A 156 -25.98 -3.21 -1.03
N ASP A 157 -25.16 -3.90 -1.83
CA ASP A 157 -25.31 -4.04 -3.28
C ASP A 157 -25.37 -2.69 -4.03
N ASP A 158 -24.68 -1.67 -3.53
CA ASP A 158 -24.70 -0.32 -4.06
C ASP A 158 -23.25 0.19 -4.28
N LEU A 159 -22.85 0.31 -5.55
CA LEU A 159 -21.52 0.76 -5.93
C LEU A 159 -21.29 2.25 -5.63
N GLU A 160 -22.33 3.08 -5.61
CA GLU A 160 -22.21 4.50 -5.24
C GLU A 160 -21.87 4.65 -3.76
N VAL A 161 -22.43 3.78 -2.90
CA VAL A 161 -22.05 3.75 -1.48
C VAL A 161 -20.58 3.35 -1.33
N ILE A 162 -20.09 2.37 -2.11
CA ILE A 162 -18.67 1.98 -2.09
C ILE A 162 -17.77 3.15 -2.53
N ARG A 163 -18.14 3.84 -3.60
CA ARG A 163 -17.40 5.00 -4.11
C ARG A 163 -17.39 6.14 -3.09
N THR A 164 -18.54 6.43 -2.50
CA THR A 164 -18.67 7.45 -1.45
C THR A 164 -17.83 7.12 -0.23
N PHE A 165 -17.88 5.88 0.26
CA PHE A 165 -17.02 5.40 1.32
C PHE A 165 -15.55 5.63 1.02
N ALA A 166 -15.11 5.19 -0.15
CA ALA A 166 -13.72 5.29 -0.59
C ALA A 166 -13.25 6.76 -0.69
N ASP A 167 -14.09 7.65 -1.21
CA ASP A 167 -13.79 9.09 -1.30
C ASP A 167 -13.73 9.76 0.08
N VAL A 168 -14.65 9.45 1.00
CA VAL A 168 -14.58 9.96 2.38
C VAL A 168 -13.31 9.48 3.07
N ALA A 169 -12.99 8.19 2.98
CA ALA A 169 -11.78 7.63 3.57
C ALA A 169 -10.51 8.26 2.98
N ARG A 170 -10.47 8.49 1.67
CA ARG A 170 -9.40 9.20 0.98
C ARG A 170 -9.19 10.61 1.54
N GLN A 171 -10.27 11.38 1.69
CA GLN A 171 -10.21 12.75 2.23
C GLN A 171 -9.66 12.76 3.65
N GLU A 172 -10.15 11.85 4.49
CA GLU A 172 -9.69 11.72 5.88
C GLU A 172 -8.22 11.31 5.96
N TYR A 173 -7.76 10.38 5.12
CA TYR A 173 -6.35 10.01 5.02
C TYR A 173 -5.48 11.19 4.59
N CYS A 174 -5.89 11.90 3.55
CA CYS A 174 -5.17 13.08 3.08
C CYS A 174 -5.05 14.15 4.15
N ALA A 175 -6.11 14.35 4.96
CA ALA A 175 -6.12 15.36 6.03
C ALA A 175 -5.07 15.11 7.13
N VAL A 176 -4.66 13.86 7.34
CA VAL A 176 -3.61 13.50 8.31
C VAL A 176 -2.27 13.14 7.65
N GLY A 177 -2.17 13.25 6.31
CA GLY A 177 -0.94 13.01 5.57
C GLY A 177 -0.68 11.56 5.15
N ILE A 178 -1.65 10.65 5.29
CA ILE A 178 -1.59 9.29 4.73
C ILE A 178 -1.80 9.37 3.22
N ARG A 179 -0.90 8.79 2.44
CA ARG A 179 -0.90 8.83 0.97
C ARG A 179 -0.86 7.47 0.31
N ALA A 180 -0.73 6.41 1.09
CA ALA A 180 -0.80 5.04 0.61
C ALA A 180 -1.75 4.21 1.48
N ALA A 181 -2.51 3.32 0.85
CA ALA A 181 -3.44 2.42 1.49
C ALA A 181 -3.03 0.97 1.20
N LEU A 182 -2.77 0.17 2.24
CA LEU A 182 -2.50 -1.27 2.10
C LEU A 182 -3.80 -2.05 1.95
N HIS A 183 -4.66 -1.57 1.08
CA HIS A 183 -5.97 -2.10 0.72
C HIS A 183 -6.39 -1.55 -0.67
N PRO A 184 -7.44 -2.09 -1.34
CA PRO A 184 -8.43 -3.05 -0.86
C PRO A 184 -7.90 -4.49 -0.81
N GLN A 185 -8.52 -5.30 0.07
CA GLN A 185 -8.42 -6.75 0.03
C GLN A 185 -9.52 -7.28 -0.88
N ILE A 186 -9.14 -7.94 -1.98
CA ILE A 186 -10.06 -8.40 -3.02
C ILE A 186 -10.06 -9.91 -3.22
N ASP A 187 -9.53 -10.62 -2.23
CA ASP A 187 -9.59 -12.09 -2.19
C ASP A 187 -11.04 -12.58 -2.23
N LEU A 188 -11.27 -13.72 -2.90
CA LEU A 188 -12.57 -14.39 -2.92
C LEU A 188 -12.59 -15.49 -1.85
N PRO A 189 -13.31 -15.33 -0.74
CA PRO A 189 -13.28 -16.26 0.39
C PRO A 189 -14.10 -17.53 0.09
N THR A 190 -13.59 -18.39 -0.79
CA THR A 190 -14.25 -19.63 -1.20
C THR A 190 -14.05 -20.78 -0.18
N GLU A 191 -13.11 -20.64 0.75
CA GLU A 191 -12.95 -21.53 1.90
C GLU A 191 -13.69 -20.94 3.12
N PRO A 192 -14.83 -21.49 3.52
CA PRO A 192 -15.69 -20.87 4.57
C PRO A 192 -15.06 -20.89 5.97
N ARG A 193 -14.03 -21.69 6.21
CA ARG A 193 -13.30 -21.73 7.49
C ARG A 193 -12.22 -20.65 7.59
N TRP A 194 -11.90 -19.97 6.49
CA TRP A 194 -10.88 -18.93 6.47
C TRP A 194 -11.27 -17.73 7.34
N GLY A 195 -10.39 -17.34 8.28
CA GLY A 195 -10.69 -16.34 9.30
C GLY A 195 -10.82 -14.90 8.79
N ARG A 196 -10.41 -14.61 7.54
CA ARG A 196 -10.40 -13.25 6.98
C ARG A 196 -11.61 -12.92 6.10
N GLN A 197 -12.69 -13.65 6.18
CA GLN A 197 -13.88 -13.47 5.33
C GLN A 197 -14.50 -12.06 5.47
N ALA A 198 -14.62 -11.55 6.70
CA ALA A 198 -15.23 -10.24 6.95
C ALA A 198 -14.48 -9.09 6.28
N GLN A 199 -13.21 -9.26 6.01
CA GLN A 199 -12.33 -8.27 5.36
C GLN A 199 -12.44 -8.28 3.82
N THR A 200 -13.22 -9.21 3.26
CA THR A 200 -13.45 -9.38 1.82
C THR A 200 -14.82 -8.85 1.42
N SER A 201 -15.02 -8.70 0.12
CA SER A 201 -16.30 -8.23 -0.46
C SER A 201 -17.18 -9.37 -1.00
N GLY A 202 -16.94 -10.62 -0.57
CA GLY A 202 -17.69 -11.79 -1.00
C GLY A 202 -16.95 -12.66 -2.01
N TYR A 203 -17.58 -13.74 -2.44
CA TYR A 203 -16.96 -14.80 -3.24
C TYR A 203 -17.28 -14.72 -4.75
N ASP A 204 -18.18 -13.85 -5.16
CA ASP A 204 -18.52 -13.66 -6.58
C ASP A 204 -17.49 -12.78 -7.27
N ALA A 205 -16.73 -13.35 -8.22
CA ALA A 205 -15.61 -12.67 -8.87
C ALA A 205 -16.05 -11.44 -9.68
N GLU A 206 -17.21 -11.48 -10.33
CA GLU A 206 -17.73 -10.34 -11.11
C GLU A 206 -18.10 -9.19 -10.17
N ARG A 207 -18.85 -9.52 -9.11
CA ARG A 207 -19.27 -8.52 -8.12
C ARG A 207 -18.06 -7.89 -7.40
N VAL A 208 -17.10 -8.69 -6.97
CA VAL A 208 -15.87 -8.19 -6.34
C VAL A 208 -15.07 -7.33 -7.31
N SER A 209 -15.03 -7.67 -8.59
CA SER A 209 -14.39 -6.81 -9.61
C SER A 209 -15.08 -5.45 -9.74
N GLN A 210 -16.42 -5.39 -9.73
CA GLN A 210 -17.17 -4.15 -9.76
C GLN A 210 -16.92 -3.29 -8.50
N ILE A 211 -16.93 -3.91 -7.32
CA ILE A 211 -16.61 -3.24 -6.05
C ILE A 211 -15.18 -2.72 -6.07
N THR A 212 -14.22 -3.51 -6.53
CA THR A 212 -12.82 -3.10 -6.68
C THR A 212 -12.69 -1.86 -7.55
N ALA A 213 -13.39 -1.82 -8.68
CA ALA A 213 -13.40 -0.65 -9.57
C ALA A 213 -13.90 0.61 -8.86
N ALA A 214 -15.05 0.53 -8.18
CA ALA A 214 -15.63 1.66 -7.45
C ALA A 214 -14.74 2.12 -6.28
N TYR A 215 -14.11 1.19 -5.60
CA TYR A 215 -13.19 1.45 -4.50
C TYR A 215 -11.94 2.20 -4.97
N LEU A 216 -11.29 1.70 -6.02
CA LEU A 216 -10.09 2.34 -6.59
C LEU A 216 -10.42 3.73 -7.15
N GLU A 217 -11.56 3.89 -7.82
CA GLU A 217 -12.03 5.18 -8.30
C GLU A 217 -12.18 6.20 -7.16
N GLY A 218 -12.75 5.80 -6.02
CA GLY A 218 -12.90 6.68 -4.86
C GLY A 218 -11.56 7.06 -4.20
N PHE A 219 -10.60 6.13 -4.11
CA PHE A 219 -9.29 6.40 -3.49
C PHE A 219 -8.28 7.07 -4.43
N GLN A 220 -8.21 6.64 -5.67
CA GLN A 220 -7.18 7.09 -6.61
C GLN A 220 -7.68 8.13 -7.62
N GLY A 221 -9.00 8.18 -7.88
CA GLY A 221 -9.57 8.94 -8.98
C GLY A 221 -9.31 8.27 -10.33
N ASP A 222 -9.49 9.00 -11.41
CA ASP A 222 -9.21 8.53 -12.78
C ASP A 222 -7.70 8.33 -13.04
N ALA A 223 -6.87 9.07 -12.32
CA ALA A 223 -5.41 8.96 -12.34
C ALA A 223 -4.83 9.44 -11.00
N LEU A 224 -3.68 8.90 -10.63
CA LEU A 224 -2.97 9.32 -9.42
C LEU A 224 -2.57 10.80 -9.50
N GLY A 225 -2.87 11.54 -8.44
CA GLY A 225 -2.59 12.96 -8.33
C GLY A 225 -2.46 13.44 -6.89
N PRO A 226 -2.34 14.77 -6.69
CA PRO A 226 -2.13 15.36 -5.36
C PRO A 226 -3.24 15.04 -4.35
N GLU A 227 -4.45 14.79 -4.84
CA GLU A 227 -5.63 14.46 -4.02
C GLU A 227 -5.84 12.96 -3.83
N SER A 228 -5.03 12.11 -4.48
CA SER A 228 -5.18 10.66 -4.42
C SER A 228 -4.53 10.04 -3.17
N VAL A 229 -5.03 8.87 -2.80
CA VAL A 229 -4.34 7.91 -1.94
C VAL A 229 -4.06 6.66 -2.77
N ALA A 230 -2.80 6.32 -2.93
CA ALA A 230 -2.35 5.19 -3.73
C ALA A 230 -2.74 3.87 -3.07
N CYS A 231 -3.50 3.02 -3.76
CA CYS A 231 -3.95 1.73 -3.25
C CYS A 231 -2.95 0.61 -3.55
N THR A 232 -2.70 -0.24 -2.57
CA THR A 232 -2.02 -1.53 -2.74
C THR A 232 -3.06 -2.64 -2.64
N THR A 233 -3.45 -3.18 -3.79
CA THR A 233 -4.45 -4.25 -3.85
C THR A 233 -3.87 -5.58 -3.39
N LYS A 234 -4.62 -6.36 -2.59
CA LYS A 234 -4.12 -7.57 -1.94
C LYS A 234 -5.16 -8.69 -1.86
N HIS A 235 -4.74 -9.96 -1.75
CA HIS A 235 -3.39 -10.51 -1.78
C HIS A 235 -3.20 -11.36 -3.05
N PHE A 236 -2.40 -10.87 -3.96
CA PHE A 236 -2.21 -11.49 -5.29
C PHE A 236 -1.58 -12.89 -5.18
N PRO A 237 -2.04 -13.87 -5.94
CA PRO A 237 -3.11 -13.88 -6.95
C PRO A 237 -4.50 -14.29 -6.43
N GLY A 238 -4.76 -14.19 -5.13
CA GLY A 238 -6.02 -14.47 -4.44
C GLY A 238 -5.83 -15.45 -3.29
N GLY A 239 -5.87 -14.94 -2.03
CA GLY A 239 -5.64 -15.72 -0.80
C GLY A 239 -6.85 -16.51 -0.30
N GLY A 240 -8.04 -16.29 -0.90
CA GLY A 240 -9.31 -16.81 -0.40
C GLY A 240 -9.49 -18.34 -0.35
N PRO A 241 -8.91 -19.13 -1.29
CA PRO A 241 -9.00 -20.59 -1.23
C PRO A 241 -7.88 -21.21 -0.38
N GLN A 242 -7.64 -20.65 0.80
CA GLN A 242 -6.66 -21.14 1.76
C GLN A 242 -7.00 -22.57 2.20
N ARG A 243 -6.05 -23.50 2.06
CA ARG A 243 -6.29 -24.92 2.39
C ARG A 243 -6.74 -25.07 3.85
N ASP A 244 -7.84 -25.78 4.05
CA ASP A 244 -8.47 -26.04 5.35
C ASP A 244 -8.84 -24.77 6.17
N GLY A 245 -8.76 -23.59 5.58
CA GLY A 245 -8.98 -22.31 6.24
C GLY A 245 -7.85 -21.89 7.17
N GLU A 246 -6.74 -22.56 7.13
CA GLU A 246 -5.58 -22.29 7.99
C GLU A 246 -4.94 -20.93 7.64
N ASP A 247 -4.32 -20.30 8.65
CA ASP A 247 -3.77 -18.96 8.51
C ASP A 247 -2.35 -18.99 7.91
N ALA A 248 -2.19 -18.35 6.76
CA ALA A 248 -0.91 -18.30 6.03
C ALA A 248 0.20 -17.49 6.73
N HIS A 249 -0.10 -16.77 7.81
CA HIS A 249 0.93 -16.15 8.66
C HIS A 249 1.72 -17.19 9.48
N PHE A 250 1.27 -18.44 9.50
CA PHE A 250 1.90 -19.51 10.24
C PHE A 250 2.38 -20.64 9.31
N PRO A 251 3.46 -21.34 9.65
CA PRO A 251 4.01 -22.40 8.80
C PRO A 251 3.03 -23.52 8.45
N TYR A 252 2.04 -23.80 9.31
CA TYR A 252 1.03 -24.82 9.07
C TYR A 252 0.00 -24.39 8.00
N GLY A 253 -0.26 -23.09 7.86
CA GLY A 253 -1.21 -22.53 6.90
C GLY A 253 -0.60 -22.09 5.55
N ARG A 254 0.61 -22.53 5.23
CA ARG A 254 1.32 -22.12 4.02
C ARG A 254 0.70 -22.62 2.72
N GLU A 255 -0.06 -23.70 2.75
CA GLU A 255 -0.54 -24.36 1.53
C GLU A 255 -1.85 -23.74 1.04
N GLN A 256 -1.88 -23.44 -0.24
CA GLN A 256 -3.04 -22.91 -0.93
C GLN A 256 -3.33 -23.72 -2.18
N ASP A 257 -4.56 -24.13 -2.36
CA ASP A 257 -5.01 -24.83 -3.55
C ASP A 257 -6.22 -24.14 -4.18
N TYR A 258 -6.49 -24.49 -5.44
CA TYR A 258 -7.62 -23.91 -6.19
C TYR A 258 -8.51 -25.06 -6.66
N PRO A 259 -9.40 -25.60 -5.78
CA PRO A 259 -10.26 -26.72 -6.12
C PRO A 259 -11.07 -26.45 -7.37
N GLY A 260 -11.24 -27.46 -8.22
CA GLY A 260 -11.98 -27.34 -9.46
C GLY A 260 -11.31 -26.52 -10.56
N GLY A 261 -10.01 -26.25 -10.43
CA GLY A 261 -9.28 -25.45 -11.42
C GLY A 261 -9.64 -23.97 -11.42
N MET A 262 -10.07 -23.43 -10.28
CA MET A 262 -10.64 -22.09 -10.14
C MET A 262 -9.61 -20.96 -10.01
N PHE A 263 -8.36 -21.18 -10.37
CA PHE A 263 -7.31 -20.15 -10.29
C PHE A 263 -7.68 -18.86 -11.04
N GLU A 264 -8.11 -18.99 -12.29
CA GLU A 264 -8.49 -17.81 -13.11
C GLU A 264 -9.72 -17.07 -12.55
N TYR A 265 -10.62 -17.78 -11.85
CA TYR A 265 -11.74 -17.16 -11.15
C TYR A 265 -11.26 -16.26 -10.00
N HIS A 266 -10.29 -16.73 -9.21
CA HIS A 266 -9.68 -15.95 -8.14
C HIS A 266 -8.83 -14.78 -8.66
N LEU A 267 -8.25 -14.93 -9.85
CA LEU A 267 -7.45 -13.90 -10.47
C LEU A 267 -8.27 -12.76 -11.09
N ALA A 268 -9.56 -12.97 -11.38
CA ALA A 268 -10.40 -12.01 -12.09
C ALA A 268 -10.47 -10.62 -11.43
N PRO A 269 -10.68 -10.47 -10.10
CA PRO A 269 -10.67 -9.16 -9.46
C PRO A 269 -9.33 -8.42 -9.58
N PHE A 270 -8.22 -9.15 -9.59
CA PHE A 270 -6.88 -8.56 -9.76
C PHE A 270 -6.64 -8.05 -11.18
N ARG A 271 -7.17 -8.74 -12.19
CA ARG A 271 -7.17 -8.23 -13.57
C ARG A 271 -7.92 -6.89 -13.67
N GLU A 272 -9.06 -6.78 -13.00
CA GLU A 272 -9.81 -5.51 -12.92
C GLU A 272 -9.04 -4.43 -12.16
N ALA A 273 -8.41 -4.75 -11.03
CA ALA A 273 -7.60 -3.80 -10.29
C ALA A 273 -6.44 -3.23 -11.14
N ILE A 274 -5.76 -4.08 -11.92
CA ILE A 274 -4.70 -3.66 -12.84
C ILE A 274 -5.27 -2.76 -13.93
N ARG A 275 -6.39 -3.14 -14.52
CA ARG A 275 -7.08 -2.34 -15.55
C ARG A 275 -7.52 -0.96 -15.04
N ARG A 276 -7.82 -0.84 -13.75
CA ARG A 276 -8.16 0.42 -13.07
C ARG A 276 -6.95 1.18 -12.56
N GLY A 277 -5.73 0.69 -12.83
CA GLY A 277 -4.51 1.39 -12.47
C GLY A 277 -4.20 1.38 -10.98
N THR A 278 -4.46 0.25 -10.27
CA THR A 278 -3.99 0.13 -8.88
C THR A 278 -2.51 0.45 -8.79
N ALA A 279 -2.13 1.29 -7.82
CA ALA A 279 -0.75 1.76 -7.69
C ALA A 279 0.22 0.69 -7.18
N GLY A 280 -0.28 -0.21 -6.34
CA GLY A 280 0.51 -1.28 -5.74
C GLY A 280 -0.19 -2.63 -5.82
N MET A 281 0.59 -3.70 -5.73
CA MET A 281 0.13 -5.08 -5.66
C MET A 281 0.90 -5.80 -4.56
N MET A 282 0.18 -6.47 -3.66
CA MET A 282 0.79 -7.23 -2.58
C MET A 282 0.59 -8.74 -2.83
N PRO A 283 1.68 -9.49 -3.09
CA PRO A 283 1.62 -10.93 -3.16
C PRO A 283 1.27 -11.55 -1.81
N TYR A 284 0.53 -12.68 -1.85
CA TYR A 284 0.10 -13.39 -0.66
C TYR A 284 1.23 -14.25 -0.04
N TYR A 285 1.11 -14.55 1.26
CA TYR A 285 2.04 -15.45 1.96
C TYR A 285 1.99 -16.89 1.47
N GLY A 286 0.83 -17.34 0.96
CA GLY A 286 0.58 -18.71 0.59
C GLY A 286 1.53 -19.26 -0.47
N MET A 287 1.58 -20.58 -0.55
CA MET A 287 2.34 -21.38 -1.51
C MET A 287 1.33 -22.21 -2.32
N PRO A 288 1.31 -22.13 -3.66
CA PRO A 288 0.41 -22.95 -4.46
C PRO A 288 0.80 -24.43 -4.33
N VAL A 289 -0.21 -25.29 -4.26
CA VAL A 289 -0.01 -26.75 -4.26
C VAL A 289 -0.81 -27.37 -5.39
N GLY A 290 -0.15 -28.16 -6.24
CA GLY A 290 -0.77 -28.84 -7.37
C GLY A 290 -1.40 -27.88 -8.39
N LEU A 291 -0.94 -26.64 -8.46
CA LEU A 291 -1.44 -25.65 -9.42
C LEU A 291 -0.80 -25.89 -10.78
N GLU A 292 -1.64 -26.02 -11.78
CA GLU A 292 -1.23 -26.01 -13.20
C GLU A 292 -1.86 -24.82 -13.92
N ARG A 293 -1.09 -24.21 -14.82
CA ARG A 293 -1.56 -23.12 -15.67
C ARG A 293 -1.08 -23.35 -17.11
N ASP A 294 -1.98 -23.31 -18.08
CA ASP A 294 -1.70 -23.59 -19.49
C ASP A 294 -0.93 -24.90 -19.74
N GLY A 295 -1.28 -25.96 -18.95
CA GLY A 295 -0.64 -27.27 -19.02
C GLY A 295 0.78 -27.33 -18.47
N ARG A 296 1.19 -26.33 -17.67
CA ARG A 296 2.49 -26.27 -17.00
C ARG A 296 2.29 -26.19 -15.49
N PRO A 297 3.04 -26.98 -14.72
CA PRO A 297 2.99 -26.85 -13.26
C PRO A 297 3.57 -25.50 -12.82
N ILE A 298 2.95 -24.92 -11.80
CA ILE A 298 3.49 -23.76 -11.08
C ILE A 298 4.30 -24.30 -9.92
N ASP A 299 5.49 -23.74 -9.73
CA ASP A 299 6.40 -24.16 -8.65
C ASP A 299 5.74 -23.97 -7.29
N GLU A 300 5.88 -24.94 -6.41
CA GLU A 300 5.37 -24.89 -5.03
C GLU A 300 6.29 -24.04 -4.15
N VAL A 301 6.33 -22.75 -4.45
CA VAL A 301 7.09 -21.71 -3.75
C VAL A 301 6.10 -20.61 -3.35
N GLY A 302 6.31 -19.99 -2.19
CA GLY A 302 5.46 -18.90 -1.71
C GLY A 302 5.28 -17.82 -2.78
N PHE A 303 4.05 -17.33 -2.95
CA PHE A 303 3.70 -16.46 -4.08
C PHE A 303 4.63 -15.25 -4.24
N ALA A 304 5.06 -14.63 -3.16
CA ALA A 304 5.96 -13.48 -3.21
C ALA A 304 7.37 -13.80 -3.76
N TYR A 305 7.78 -15.06 -3.72
CA TYR A 305 9.07 -15.56 -4.24
C TYR A 305 8.92 -16.34 -5.55
N ASN A 306 7.68 -16.53 -6.01
CA ASN A 306 7.39 -17.33 -7.18
C ASN A 306 7.55 -16.50 -8.45
N ARG A 307 8.59 -16.79 -9.24
CA ARG A 307 8.85 -16.11 -10.50
C ARG A 307 7.68 -16.20 -11.47
N GLN A 308 7.09 -17.41 -11.61
CA GLN A 308 5.97 -17.63 -12.53
C GLN A 308 4.74 -16.77 -12.16
N ILE A 309 4.58 -16.44 -10.88
CA ILE A 309 3.48 -15.60 -10.38
C ILE A 309 3.84 -14.12 -10.45
N VAL A 310 5.00 -13.71 -9.94
CA VAL A 310 5.34 -12.27 -9.84
C VAL A 310 5.90 -11.73 -11.16
N THR A 311 6.76 -12.48 -11.83
CA THR A 311 7.37 -12.01 -13.09
C THR A 311 6.49 -12.38 -14.28
N ASP A 312 6.31 -13.68 -14.52
CA ASP A 312 5.73 -14.14 -15.78
C ASP A 312 4.22 -13.77 -15.83
N LEU A 313 3.45 -13.98 -14.75
CA LEU A 313 2.03 -13.62 -14.72
C LEU A 313 1.80 -12.13 -14.46
N LEU A 314 2.25 -11.60 -13.30
CA LEU A 314 1.89 -10.23 -12.90
C LEU A 314 2.53 -9.18 -13.80
N ARG A 315 3.84 -9.27 -14.02
CA ARG A 315 4.59 -8.26 -14.81
C ARG A 315 4.41 -8.41 -16.29
N GLU A 316 4.66 -9.63 -16.83
CA GLU A 316 4.73 -9.83 -18.27
C GLU A 316 3.35 -10.04 -18.90
N GLU A 317 2.52 -10.95 -18.35
CA GLU A 317 1.23 -11.25 -18.95
C GLU A 317 0.17 -10.18 -18.62
N LEU A 318 0.03 -9.81 -17.34
CA LEU A 318 -0.95 -8.82 -16.92
C LEU A 318 -0.51 -7.38 -17.11
N GLY A 319 0.76 -7.15 -17.40
CA GLY A 319 1.31 -5.82 -17.70
C GLY A 319 1.31 -4.87 -16.49
N PHE A 320 1.34 -5.40 -15.27
CA PHE A 320 1.39 -4.54 -14.08
C PHE A 320 2.76 -3.89 -13.92
N ASP A 321 2.82 -2.58 -14.02
CA ASP A 321 4.05 -1.77 -13.92
C ASP A 321 4.19 -1.00 -12.58
N GLY A 322 3.16 -1.07 -11.70
CA GLY A 322 3.16 -0.44 -10.40
C GLY A 322 4.11 -1.08 -9.37
N VAL A 323 4.00 -0.68 -8.12
CA VAL A 323 4.87 -1.17 -7.05
C VAL A 323 4.42 -2.55 -6.56
N VAL A 324 5.34 -3.53 -6.53
CA VAL A 324 5.11 -4.79 -5.81
C VAL A 324 5.57 -4.59 -4.36
N VAL A 325 4.63 -4.67 -3.44
CA VAL A 325 4.88 -4.54 -2.00
C VAL A 325 4.76 -5.92 -1.39
N THR A 326 5.85 -6.48 -0.86
CA THR A 326 5.76 -7.78 -0.17
C THR A 326 4.86 -7.63 1.06
N ASP A 327 4.20 -8.71 1.46
CA ASP A 327 3.59 -8.73 2.77
C ASP A 327 4.66 -8.69 3.87
N TRP A 328 4.28 -8.48 5.13
CA TRP A 328 5.21 -8.20 6.22
C TRP A 328 6.09 -9.41 6.55
N GLU A 329 7.35 -9.13 6.94
CA GLU A 329 8.35 -10.11 7.37
C GLU A 329 8.75 -11.17 6.32
N LEU A 330 8.39 -10.97 5.03
CA LEU A 330 8.87 -11.84 3.96
C LEU A 330 10.33 -11.58 3.59
N VAL A 331 10.81 -10.36 3.80
CA VAL A 331 12.22 -9.96 3.63
C VAL A 331 12.72 -9.36 4.93
N ASN A 332 13.66 -10.03 5.60
CA ASN A 332 14.24 -9.64 6.90
C ASN A 332 15.73 -9.28 6.76
#